data_44da3c93dde9f5202fcc9b4763ca9943
#
_entry.id   44da3c93dde9f5202fcc9b4763ca9943
#
_cell.length_a   1.000
_cell.length_b   1.000
_cell.length_c   1.000
_cell.angle_alpha   90.00
_cell.angle_beta   90.00
_cell.angle_gamma   90.00
#
_symmetry.space_group_name_H-M   'P 1'
#
loop_
_entity.id
_entity.type
_entity.pdbx_description
1 polymer ?
#
loop_
_entity_poly.entity_id
_entity_poly.type
_entity_poly.pdbx_seq_one_letter_code
_entity_poly.pdbx_strand_id
1 'polypeptide(L)'
;MGRRFSLFTNVKKAKSDALCQIPTYLNLDQAMKYGRVVLADRHLGLLGGVHSLLDALFETVLMVADERSLVDALSTFKPDLVIVDLSLSGKGEVNIAKRLMGQHPDLRLIVLSVHDELTVVGQMLNLGVAGYVLKRNAATDLIPAVKEVTRGGTFVDLALRNCH
;
A
#
# COMPACT_ATOMS: atom_id res chain seq x y z
N MET A 1 -61.18 -28.56 -7.54
CA MET A 1 -61.15 -27.22 -6.96
C MET A 1 -59.90 -27.05 -6.08
N GLY A 2 -59.02 -26.14 -6.44
CA GLY A 2 -58.06 -25.55 -5.51
C GLY A 2 -56.70 -26.22 -5.34
N ARG A 3 -55.87 -26.32 -6.39
CA ARG A 3 -54.42 -26.45 -6.18
C ARG A 3 -53.73 -25.24 -6.82
N ARG A 4 -53.77 -24.14 -6.12
CA ARG A 4 -52.90 -22.98 -6.31
C ARG A 4 -52.40 -22.60 -4.97
N PHE A 5 -51.22 -23.02 -4.63
CA PHE A 5 -50.33 -22.36 -3.61
C PHE A 5 -49.16 -23.29 -3.29
N SER A 6 -48.15 -23.32 -4.12
CA SER A 6 -46.84 -23.84 -3.67
C SER A 6 -45.64 -23.46 -4.52
N LEU A 7 -45.72 -22.41 -5.36
CA LEU A 7 -44.59 -22.04 -6.22
C LEU A 7 -43.88 -20.75 -5.82
N PHE A 8 -44.41 -20.00 -4.85
CA PHE A 8 -43.81 -18.70 -4.44
C PHE A 8 -42.97 -18.72 -3.19
N THR A 9 -42.95 -19.80 -2.40
CA THR A 9 -42.18 -19.90 -1.17
C THR A 9 -40.75 -20.40 -1.36
N ASN A 10 -40.43 -21.06 -2.49
CA ASN A 10 -39.10 -21.61 -2.72
C ASN A 10 -38.09 -20.63 -3.34
N VAL A 11 -38.55 -19.53 -3.96
CA VAL A 11 -37.62 -18.58 -4.60
C VAL A 11 -36.95 -17.64 -3.59
N LYS A 12 -37.63 -17.33 -2.48
CA LYS A 12 -37.01 -16.49 -1.42
C LYS A 12 -36.03 -17.25 -0.54
N LYS A 13 -36.21 -18.56 -0.35
CA LYS A 13 -35.32 -19.38 0.46
C LYS A 13 -34.02 -19.71 -0.28
N ALA A 14 -34.08 -19.92 -1.61
CA ALA A 14 -32.91 -20.18 -2.43
C ALA A 14 -31.96 -18.96 -2.54
N LYS A 15 -32.49 -17.72 -2.44
CA LYS A 15 -31.64 -16.50 -2.44
C LYS A 15 -30.92 -16.26 -1.11
N SER A 16 -31.50 -16.68 0.01
CA SER A 16 -30.83 -16.53 1.32
C SER A 16 -29.75 -17.61 1.55
N ASP A 17 -29.97 -18.83 1.02
CA ASP A 17 -29.00 -19.90 1.16
C ASP A 17 -27.80 -19.74 0.22
N ALA A 18 -27.97 -19.06 -0.94
CA ALA A 18 -26.87 -18.74 -1.83
C ALA A 18 -25.94 -17.64 -1.28
N LEU A 19 -26.44 -16.78 -0.42
CA LEU A 19 -25.63 -15.74 0.26
C LEU A 19 -24.83 -16.30 1.46
N CYS A 20 -25.24 -17.42 2.03
CA CYS A 20 -24.52 -18.09 3.11
C CYS A 20 -23.35 -18.98 2.64
N GLN A 21 -23.21 -19.21 1.33
CA GLN A 21 -22.14 -20.04 0.75
C GLN A 21 -21.02 -19.23 0.08
N ILE A 22 -21.03 -17.90 0.23
CA ILE A 22 -19.87 -17.10 -0.15
C ILE A 22 -18.77 -17.43 0.87
N PRO A 23 -17.66 -18.05 0.43
CA PRO A 23 -16.59 -18.37 1.34
C PRO A 23 -16.13 -17.11 2.07
N THR A 24 -16.03 -17.17 3.38
CA THR A 24 -15.63 -16.07 4.29
C THR A 24 -14.23 -15.51 4.00
N TYR A 25 -13.48 -16.13 3.10
CA TYR A 25 -12.17 -15.65 2.64
C TYR A 25 -12.24 -14.66 1.45
N LEU A 26 -13.41 -14.48 0.84
CA LEU A 26 -13.66 -13.31 -0.01
C LEU A 26 -13.96 -12.13 0.91
N ASN A 27 -12.91 -11.63 1.57
CA ASN A 27 -12.98 -10.36 2.27
C ASN A 27 -13.49 -9.31 1.27
N LEU A 28 -14.63 -8.71 1.58
CA LEU A 28 -15.18 -7.57 0.84
C LEU A 28 -14.17 -6.41 0.74
N ASP A 29 -13.17 -6.36 1.63
CA ASP A 29 -12.00 -5.47 1.55
C ASP A 29 -11.11 -5.70 0.31
N GLN A 30 -11.18 -6.87 -0.34
CA GLN A 30 -10.45 -7.15 -1.58
C GLN A 30 -11.21 -6.73 -2.86
N ALA A 31 -12.47 -6.39 -2.74
CA ALA A 31 -13.29 -5.97 -3.90
C ALA A 31 -13.12 -4.48 -4.24
N MET A 32 -12.61 -3.65 -3.32
CA MET A 32 -12.36 -2.23 -3.55
C MET A 32 -10.86 -1.98 -3.63
N LYS A 33 -10.39 -1.56 -4.80
CA LYS A 33 -9.02 -1.10 -4.97
C LYS A 33 -8.84 0.26 -4.30
N TYR A 34 -7.66 0.47 -3.74
CA TYR A 34 -7.25 1.80 -3.32
C TYR A 34 -7.09 2.71 -4.56
N GLY A 35 -7.06 4.01 -4.39
CA GLY A 35 -6.96 4.96 -5.49
C GLY A 35 -5.63 4.87 -6.25
N ARG A 36 -4.79 5.89 -6.17
CA ARG A 36 -3.56 6.03 -6.97
C ARG A 36 -2.32 5.89 -6.11
N VAL A 37 -1.33 5.12 -6.58
CA VAL A 37 -0.04 4.99 -5.93
C VAL A 37 1.11 5.35 -6.87
N VAL A 38 2.13 6.02 -6.34
CA VAL A 38 3.41 6.21 -7.01
C VAL A 38 4.45 5.30 -6.35
N LEU A 39 5.14 4.51 -7.16
CA LEU A 39 6.32 3.76 -6.78
C LEU A 39 7.56 4.42 -7.36
N ALA A 40 8.40 4.98 -6.51
CA ALA A 40 9.62 5.67 -6.89
C ALA A 40 10.84 4.84 -6.51
N ASP A 41 11.47 4.23 -7.49
CA ASP A 41 12.69 3.42 -7.32
C ASP A 41 13.59 3.53 -8.55
N ARG A 42 14.86 3.78 -8.35
CA ARG A 42 15.86 3.83 -9.42
C ARG A 42 16.03 2.49 -10.14
N HIS A 43 15.77 1.37 -9.45
CA HIS A 43 15.97 0.01 -9.93
C HIS A 43 14.63 -0.68 -10.24
N LEU A 44 13.81 -0.06 -11.08
CA LEU A 44 12.46 -0.55 -11.42
C LEU A 44 12.42 -2.04 -11.84
N GLY A 45 13.48 -2.55 -12.47
CA GLY A 45 13.57 -3.95 -12.89
C GLY A 45 13.67 -4.97 -11.76
N LEU A 46 14.16 -4.56 -10.58
CA LEU A 46 14.30 -5.45 -9.43
C LEU A 46 12.99 -5.61 -8.64
N LEU A 47 12.05 -4.72 -8.84
CA LEU A 47 10.78 -4.65 -8.12
C LEU A 47 9.58 -5.14 -8.95
N GLY A 48 9.80 -5.95 -9.99
CA GLY A 48 8.70 -6.47 -10.83
C GLY A 48 7.60 -7.16 -10.01
N GLY A 49 7.97 -7.90 -8.96
CA GLY A 49 7.01 -8.49 -8.03
C GLY A 49 6.24 -7.46 -7.21
N VAL A 50 6.88 -6.36 -6.81
CA VAL A 50 6.25 -5.26 -6.08
C VAL A 50 5.20 -4.55 -6.95
N HIS A 51 5.50 -4.30 -8.21
CA HIS A 51 4.52 -3.72 -9.15
C HIS A 51 3.25 -4.56 -9.24
N SER A 52 3.39 -5.87 -9.44
CA SER A 52 2.25 -6.79 -9.52
C SER A 52 1.42 -6.81 -8.24
N LEU A 53 2.05 -6.71 -7.08
CA LEU A 53 1.35 -6.59 -5.79
C LEU A 53 0.56 -5.29 -5.70
N LEU A 54 1.13 -4.17 -6.15
CA LEU A 54 0.47 -2.88 -6.15
C LEU A 54 -0.67 -2.81 -7.17
N ASP A 55 -0.51 -3.38 -8.36
CA ASP A 55 -1.59 -3.47 -9.37
C ASP A 55 -2.82 -4.24 -8.86
N ALA A 56 -2.60 -5.21 -7.98
CA ALA A 56 -3.70 -5.94 -7.36
C ALA A 56 -4.46 -5.08 -6.33
N LEU A 57 -3.80 -4.09 -5.71
CA LEU A 57 -4.35 -3.29 -4.61
C LEU A 57 -4.86 -1.91 -5.05
N PHE A 58 -4.28 -1.30 -6.08
CA PHE A 58 -4.58 0.06 -6.50
C PHE A 58 -5.29 0.12 -7.84
N GLU A 59 -6.07 1.18 -8.05
CA GLU A 59 -6.71 1.46 -9.34
C GLU A 59 -5.68 1.84 -10.40
N THR A 60 -4.67 2.62 -9.99
CA THR A 60 -3.59 3.06 -10.87
C THR A 60 -2.26 3.08 -10.14
N VAL A 61 -1.25 2.49 -10.76
CA VAL A 61 0.14 2.47 -10.29
C VAL A 61 0.99 3.25 -11.28
N LEU A 62 1.68 4.29 -10.79
CA LEU A 62 2.66 5.04 -11.56
C LEU A 62 4.05 4.73 -11.03
N MET A 63 4.94 4.30 -11.92
CA MET A 63 6.35 4.03 -11.59
C MET A 63 7.23 5.16 -12.09
N VAL A 64 8.10 5.66 -11.22
CA VAL A 64 9.09 6.70 -11.55
C VAL A 64 10.49 6.27 -11.08
N ALA A 65 11.52 6.64 -11.85
CA ALA A 65 12.88 6.17 -11.62
C ALA A 65 13.83 7.25 -11.05
N ASP A 66 13.35 8.48 -10.91
CA ASP A 66 14.13 9.61 -10.44
C ASP A 66 13.28 10.58 -9.62
N GLU A 67 13.98 11.43 -8.88
CA GLU A 67 13.33 12.36 -7.97
C GLU A 67 12.52 13.45 -8.68
N ARG A 68 12.95 13.92 -9.83
CA ARG A 68 12.25 14.94 -10.61
C ARG A 68 10.88 14.40 -11.06
N SER A 69 10.89 13.20 -11.63
CA SER A 69 9.65 12.51 -12.03
C SER A 69 8.72 12.27 -10.86
N LEU A 70 9.26 12.00 -9.66
CA LEU A 70 8.47 11.88 -8.45
C LEU A 70 7.79 13.20 -8.06
N VAL A 71 8.53 14.31 -8.06
CA VAL A 71 7.98 15.64 -7.75
C VAL A 71 6.90 16.04 -8.77
N ASP A 72 7.14 15.80 -10.06
CA ASP A 72 6.15 16.05 -11.11
C ASP A 72 4.88 15.19 -10.90
N ALA A 73 5.05 13.94 -10.53
CA ALA A 73 3.93 13.05 -10.23
C ALA A 73 3.10 13.51 -9.03
N LEU A 74 3.71 14.04 -7.98
CA LEU A 74 2.97 14.56 -6.81
C LEU A 74 2.01 15.68 -7.20
N SER A 75 2.41 16.56 -8.11
CA SER A 75 1.60 17.70 -8.55
C SER A 75 0.56 17.34 -9.60
N THR A 76 0.89 16.48 -10.55
CA THR A 76 0.04 16.15 -11.72
C THR A 76 -0.84 14.94 -11.49
N PHE A 77 -0.27 13.86 -10.96
CA PHE A 77 -0.98 12.61 -10.73
C PHE A 77 -1.74 12.59 -9.40
N LYS A 78 -1.28 13.36 -8.39
CA LYS A 78 -1.89 13.49 -7.06
C LYS A 78 -2.16 12.11 -6.42
N PRO A 79 -1.13 11.34 -6.10
CA PRO A 79 -1.29 10.00 -5.54
C PRO A 79 -1.89 10.02 -4.14
N ASP A 80 -2.61 8.96 -3.78
CA ASP A 80 -3.14 8.73 -2.43
C ASP A 80 -2.07 8.12 -1.51
N LEU A 81 -1.08 7.46 -2.11
CA LEU A 81 0.07 6.84 -1.44
C LEU A 81 1.32 6.98 -2.30
N VAL A 82 2.44 7.24 -1.66
CA VAL A 82 3.77 7.20 -2.28
C VAL A 82 4.61 6.14 -1.60
N ILE A 83 5.27 5.32 -2.40
CA ILE A 83 6.27 4.34 -1.95
C ILE A 83 7.59 4.78 -2.57
N VAL A 84 8.57 5.09 -1.75
CA VAL A 84 9.86 5.61 -2.21
C VAL A 84 11.03 4.76 -1.72
N ASP A 85 11.93 4.43 -2.64
CA ASP A 85 13.25 3.93 -2.28
C ASP A 85 14.15 5.08 -1.82
N LEU A 86 14.74 4.95 -0.65
CA LEU A 86 15.64 5.97 -0.10
C LEU A 86 16.87 6.24 -0.98
N SER A 87 17.31 5.27 -1.76
CA SER A 87 18.45 5.44 -2.68
C SER A 87 18.14 6.30 -3.91
N LEU A 88 16.88 6.71 -4.11
CA LEU A 88 16.42 7.42 -5.31
C LEU A 88 17.20 8.72 -5.57
N SER A 89 17.52 9.49 -4.54
CA SER A 89 18.16 10.81 -4.69
C SER A 89 19.69 10.77 -4.87
N GLY A 90 20.35 9.70 -4.46
CA GLY A 90 21.81 9.60 -4.46
C GLY A 90 22.56 10.61 -3.58
N LYS A 91 21.84 11.51 -2.89
CA LYS A 91 22.38 12.60 -2.05
C LYS A 91 22.17 12.40 -0.57
N GLY A 92 22.04 11.16 -0.14
CA GLY A 92 21.74 10.83 1.25
C GLY A 92 20.27 10.47 1.44
N GLU A 93 20.06 9.36 2.07
CA GLU A 93 18.78 8.66 2.13
C GLU A 93 17.68 9.41 2.87
N VAL A 94 18.04 10.10 3.94
CA VAL A 94 17.09 10.87 4.76
C VAL A 94 16.59 12.12 4.04
N ASN A 95 17.38 12.66 3.12
CA ASN A 95 17.07 13.95 2.48
C ASN A 95 15.82 13.93 1.62
N ILE A 96 15.55 12.82 0.91
CA ILE A 96 14.36 12.72 0.08
C ILE A 96 13.07 12.69 0.92
N ALA A 97 13.06 11.88 1.98
CA ALA A 97 11.92 11.82 2.89
C ALA A 97 11.69 13.16 3.60
N LYS A 98 12.75 13.81 4.09
CA LYS A 98 12.69 15.13 4.74
C LYS A 98 12.08 16.17 3.82
N ARG A 99 12.47 16.19 2.54
CA ARG A 99 11.95 17.15 1.58
C ARG A 99 10.49 16.86 1.22
N LEU A 100 10.15 15.61 0.97
CA LEU A 100 8.78 15.21 0.65
C LEU A 100 7.83 15.55 1.80
N MET A 101 8.15 15.16 3.02
CA MET A 101 7.32 15.42 4.19
C MET A 101 7.27 16.91 4.57
N GLY A 102 8.37 17.66 4.32
CA GLY A 102 8.39 19.11 4.54
C GLY A 102 7.51 19.89 3.56
N GLN A 103 7.40 19.45 2.33
CA GLN A 103 6.57 20.07 1.29
C GLN A 103 5.13 19.55 1.28
N HIS A 104 4.92 18.31 1.69
CA HIS A 104 3.64 17.60 1.68
C HIS A 104 3.39 16.91 3.03
N PRO A 105 3.07 17.64 4.10
CA PRO A 105 2.94 17.06 5.45
C PRO A 105 1.82 16.03 5.58
N ASP A 106 0.80 16.10 4.72
CA ASP A 106 -0.32 15.16 4.70
C ASP A 106 -0.07 13.94 3.78
N LEU A 107 1.11 13.86 3.16
CA LEU A 107 1.45 12.78 2.25
C LEU A 107 1.55 11.45 3.01
N ARG A 108 0.83 10.44 2.55
CA ARG A 108 1.05 9.06 3.00
C ARG A 108 2.28 8.51 2.30
N LEU A 109 3.36 8.38 3.06
CA LEU A 109 4.65 7.95 2.55
C LEU A 109 5.08 6.63 3.18
N ILE A 110 5.35 5.63 2.34
CA ILE A 110 6.05 4.39 2.72
C ILE A 110 7.45 4.45 2.15
N VAL A 111 8.43 4.16 2.98
CA VAL A 111 9.83 4.08 2.61
C VAL A 111 10.22 2.61 2.42
N LEU A 112 10.85 2.32 1.29
CA LEU A 112 11.58 1.07 1.04
C LEU A 112 13.07 1.33 1.24
N SER A 113 13.73 0.52 2.09
CA SER A 113 15.14 0.70 2.40
C SER A 113 15.88 -0.63 2.54
N VAL A 114 17.18 -0.61 2.25
CA VAL A 114 18.09 -1.72 2.59
C VAL A 114 18.64 -1.59 4.01
N HIS A 115 18.44 -0.43 4.66
CA HIS A 115 18.97 -0.10 5.98
C HIS A 115 18.04 -0.56 7.09
N ASP A 116 18.60 -1.23 8.09
CA ASP A 116 17.88 -1.72 9.26
C ASP A 116 18.34 -1.05 10.57
N GLU A 117 19.19 -0.02 10.47
CA GLU A 117 19.63 0.75 11.61
C GLU A 117 18.47 1.52 12.26
N LEU A 118 18.22 1.26 13.53
CA LEU A 118 17.13 1.88 14.29
C LEU A 118 17.19 3.41 14.32
N THR A 119 18.38 3.99 14.18
CA THR A 119 18.58 5.45 14.09
C THR A 119 17.97 6.00 12.81
N VAL A 120 18.13 5.34 11.66
CA VAL A 120 17.53 5.73 10.38
C VAL A 120 16.01 5.58 10.44
N VAL A 121 15.53 4.46 10.96
CA VAL A 121 14.10 4.21 11.15
C VAL A 121 13.47 5.30 12.02
N GLY A 122 14.09 5.61 13.18
CA GLY A 122 13.61 6.65 14.09
C GLY A 122 13.56 8.03 13.45
N GLN A 123 14.56 8.38 12.64
CA GLN A 123 14.57 9.64 11.88
C GLN A 123 13.41 9.70 10.90
N MET A 124 13.12 8.61 10.17
CA MET A 124 12.00 8.55 9.23
C MET A 124 10.66 8.74 9.93
N LEU A 125 10.43 8.05 11.04
CA LEU A 125 9.19 8.17 11.81
C LEU A 125 9.03 9.59 12.38
N ASN A 126 10.11 10.21 12.87
CA ASN A 126 10.09 11.60 13.36
C ASN A 126 9.78 12.61 12.25
N LEU A 127 10.10 12.31 10.99
CA LEU A 127 9.71 13.13 9.84
C LEU A 127 8.22 12.98 9.45
N GLY A 128 7.50 12.02 10.05
CA GLY A 128 6.10 11.75 9.72
C GLY A 128 5.90 10.70 8.63
N VAL A 129 6.95 9.93 8.27
CA VAL A 129 6.82 8.79 7.36
C VAL A 129 5.87 7.77 7.98
N ALA A 130 4.85 7.37 7.22
CA ALA A 130 3.81 6.48 7.72
C ALA A 130 4.18 4.99 7.64
N GLY A 131 5.11 4.61 6.75
CA GLY A 131 5.54 3.23 6.61
C GLY A 131 7.05 3.09 6.39
N TYR A 132 7.68 2.12 7.07
CA TYR A 132 9.06 1.72 6.83
C TYR A 132 9.14 0.23 6.59
N VAL A 133 9.56 -0.17 5.40
CA VAL A 133 9.65 -1.55 4.95
C VAL A 133 11.06 -1.83 4.44
N LEU A 134 11.66 -2.90 4.92
CA LEU A 134 12.94 -3.36 4.40
C LEU A 134 12.77 -4.00 3.02
N LYS A 135 13.61 -3.64 2.06
CA LYS A 135 13.54 -4.19 0.69
C LYS A 135 13.57 -5.72 0.64
N ARG A 136 14.36 -6.34 1.51
CA ARG A 136 14.43 -7.81 1.64
C ARG A 136 13.12 -8.46 2.07
N ASN A 137 12.25 -7.71 2.76
CA ASN A 137 10.95 -8.17 3.27
C ASN A 137 9.76 -7.60 2.46
N ALA A 138 10.02 -6.87 1.38
CA ALA A 138 8.96 -6.20 0.61
C ALA A 138 7.88 -7.17 0.11
N ALA A 139 8.24 -8.40 -0.26
CA ALA A 139 7.28 -9.40 -0.72
C ALA A 139 6.24 -9.80 0.35
N THR A 140 6.61 -9.75 1.64
CA THR A 140 5.75 -10.13 2.77
C THR A 140 5.13 -8.94 3.47
N ASP A 141 5.88 -7.83 3.59
CA ASP A 141 5.53 -6.72 4.48
C ASP A 141 4.89 -5.53 3.76
N LEU A 142 5.04 -5.42 2.43
CA LEU A 142 4.51 -4.28 1.70
C LEU A 142 2.98 -4.23 1.71
N ILE A 143 2.29 -5.37 1.51
CA ILE A 143 0.83 -5.40 1.55
C ILE A 143 0.29 -5.03 2.93
N PRO A 144 0.77 -5.60 4.04
CA PRO A 144 0.42 -5.14 5.39
C PRO A 144 0.68 -3.65 5.61
N ALA A 145 1.85 -3.14 5.16
CA ALA A 145 2.18 -1.73 5.28
C ALA A 145 1.20 -0.83 4.52
N VAL A 146 0.89 -1.16 3.28
CA VAL A 146 -0.10 -0.42 2.46
C VAL A 146 -1.46 -0.39 3.15
N LYS A 147 -1.96 -1.53 3.63
CA LYS A 147 -3.25 -1.62 4.31
C LYS A 147 -3.28 -0.76 5.58
N GLU A 148 -2.22 -0.79 6.37
CA GLU A 148 -2.14 -0.01 7.62
C GLU A 148 -2.07 1.49 7.32
N VAL A 149 -1.21 1.91 6.42
CA VAL A 149 -1.01 3.32 6.07
C VAL A 149 -2.25 3.92 5.38
N THR A 150 -2.92 3.17 4.52
CA THR A 150 -4.15 3.64 3.87
C THR A 150 -5.32 3.84 4.85
N ARG A 151 -5.30 3.12 5.98
CA ARG A 151 -6.25 3.32 7.10
C ARG A 151 -5.88 4.45 8.04
N GLY A 152 -4.74 5.12 7.80
CA GLY A 152 -4.23 6.21 8.65
C GLY A 152 -3.31 5.74 9.79
N GLY A 153 -2.93 4.47 9.82
CA GLY A 153 -1.97 3.93 10.78
C GLY A 153 -0.52 4.10 10.35
N THR A 154 0.39 3.58 11.17
CA THR A 154 1.83 3.57 10.93
C THR A 154 2.34 2.13 10.91
N PHE A 155 3.17 1.81 9.93
CA PHE A 155 3.78 0.49 9.80
C PHE A 155 5.30 0.55 9.90
N VAL A 156 5.87 -0.32 10.71
CA VAL A 156 7.32 -0.56 10.75
C VAL A 156 7.54 -2.05 10.56
N ASP A 157 8.50 -2.39 9.70
CA ASP A 157 8.88 -3.77 9.40
C ASP A 157 9.05 -4.61 10.68
N LEU A 158 8.49 -5.82 10.69
CA LEU A 158 8.45 -6.68 11.88
C LEU A 158 9.85 -7.04 12.40
N ALA A 159 10.84 -7.17 11.49
CA ALA A 159 12.23 -7.44 11.88
C ALA A 159 12.83 -6.30 12.73
N LEU A 160 12.36 -5.07 12.55
CA LEU A 160 12.82 -3.89 13.28
C LEU A 160 12.11 -3.71 14.62
N ARG A 161 10.91 -4.28 14.79
CA ARG A 161 10.14 -4.19 16.05
C ARG A 161 10.71 -5.07 17.15
N ASN A 162 11.45 -6.12 16.80
CA ASN A 162 11.97 -7.11 17.75
C ASN A 162 13.41 -6.82 18.23
N CYS A 163 13.99 -5.68 17.83
CA CYS A 163 15.33 -5.24 18.30
C CYS A 163 15.21 -4.40 19.57
N HIS A 164 14.70 -5.03 20.63
CA HIS A 164 14.75 -4.47 22.00
C HIS A 164 15.52 -5.39 22.92
#